data_38cfa9b7fcad86abf8172c0ebf8beae7
#
_entry.id   38cfa9b7fcad86abf8172c0ebf8beae7
#
_cell.length_a   1.000
_cell.length_b   1.000
_cell.length_c   1.000
_cell.angle_alpha   90.00
_cell.angle_beta   90.00
_cell.angle_gamma   90.00
#
_symmetry.space_group_name_H-M   'P 1'
#
loop_
_entity.id
_entity.type
_entity.pdbx_description
1 polymer ?
#
loop_
_entity_poly.entity_id
_entity_poly.type
_entity_poly.pdbx_seq_one_letter_code
_entity_poly.pdbx_strand_id
1 'polypeptide(L)'
;MTTVAIVGLGYVGLPLAVEFGKHLRTIGFDLSAEKVANFKVHKDPTGEVDLDQFKKAQLLEVTTDPSLLSQADFIIVAVPTPVDNAHRPDFYPLIASSTTVGKNLKRGTTVVYESTVYPGATEDICIPVLEKESGLKWKKDFHVGLYRCYFKNI
;
A
#
# COMPACT_ATOMS: atom_id res chain seq x y z
N MET A 1 -5.61 -16.89 -9.87
CA MET A 1 -4.59 -15.87 -10.25
C MET A 1 -4.40 -14.90 -9.07
N THR A 2 -3.17 -14.70 -8.64
CA THR A 2 -2.87 -13.82 -7.50
C THR A 2 -3.11 -12.36 -7.87
N THR A 3 -3.83 -11.63 -7.03
CA THR A 3 -4.08 -10.20 -7.16
C THR A 3 -3.35 -9.44 -6.06
N VAL A 4 -2.58 -8.43 -6.45
CA VAL A 4 -1.83 -7.55 -5.53
C VAL A 4 -2.48 -6.17 -5.53
N ALA A 5 -2.62 -5.57 -4.35
CA ALA A 5 -3.01 -4.17 -4.24
C ALA A 5 -1.88 -3.34 -3.60
N ILE A 6 -1.65 -2.16 -4.13
CA ILE A 6 -0.72 -1.18 -3.57
C ILE A 6 -1.52 0.01 -3.06
N VAL A 7 -1.40 0.31 -1.77
CA VAL A 7 -2.08 1.43 -1.11
C VAL A 7 -1.08 2.57 -0.89
N GLY A 8 -1.34 3.69 -1.54
CA GLY A 8 -0.42 4.83 -1.60
C GLY A 8 0.48 4.76 -2.84
N LEU A 9 0.21 5.63 -3.82
CA LEU A 9 0.94 5.70 -5.09
C LEU A 9 1.89 6.91 -5.10
N GLY A 10 2.76 6.95 -4.10
CA GLY A 10 3.86 7.93 -4.00
C GLY A 10 5.16 7.38 -4.62
N TYR A 11 6.30 7.90 -4.16
CA TYR A 11 7.64 7.53 -4.67
C TYR A 11 7.97 6.05 -4.56
N VAL A 12 7.45 5.34 -3.58
CA VAL A 12 7.64 3.90 -3.39
C VAL A 12 6.51 3.11 -4.02
N GLY A 13 5.27 3.51 -3.76
CA GLY A 13 4.10 2.72 -4.17
C GLY A 13 3.86 2.71 -5.66
N LEU A 14 4.04 3.81 -6.37
CA LEU A 14 3.81 3.86 -7.81
C LEU A 14 4.78 2.97 -8.61
N PRO A 15 6.11 3.07 -8.43
CA PRO A 15 7.04 2.17 -9.11
C PRO A 15 6.76 0.69 -8.81
N LEU A 16 6.41 0.39 -7.56
CA LEU A 16 6.08 -0.96 -7.14
C LEU A 16 4.80 -1.48 -7.83
N ALA A 17 3.76 -0.64 -7.91
CA ALA A 17 2.51 -0.99 -8.59
C ALA A 17 2.73 -1.24 -10.09
N VAL A 18 3.55 -0.42 -10.73
CA VAL A 18 3.91 -0.59 -12.15
C VAL A 18 4.68 -1.87 -12.36
N GLU A 19 5.65 -2.18 -11.51
CA GLU A 19 6.44 -3.40 -11.64
C GLU A 19 5.59 -4.67 -11.46
N PHE A 20 4.75 -4.72 -10.42
CA PHE A 20 3.80 -5.83 -10.27
C PHE A 20 2.82 -5.92 -11.44
N GLY A 21 2.34 -4.78 -11.94
CA GLY A 21 1.39 -4.72 -13.05
C GLY A 21 1.90 -5.24 -14.40
N LYS A 22 3.20 -5.47 -14.53
CA LYS A 22 3.79 -6.16 -15.71
C LYS A 22 3.54 -7.67 -15.68
N HIS A 23 3.34 -8.25 -14.50
CA HIS A 23 3.33 -9.70 -14.30
C HIS A 23 2.06 -10.23 -13.64
N LEU A 24 1.43 -9.45 -12.77
CA LEU A 24 0.28 -9.84 -11.97
C LEU A 24 -0.84 -8.81 -12.08
N ARG A 25 -2.07 -9.26 -11.90
CA ARG A 25 -3.19 -8.33 -11.71
C ARG A 25 -2.90 -7.45 -10.49
N THR A 26 -2.80 -6.16 -10.72
CA THR A 26 -2.40 -5.19 -9.69
C THR A 26 -3.41 -4.06 -9.61
N ILE A 27 -3.82 -3.73 -8.39
CA ILE A 27 -4.70 -2.62 -8.06
C ILE A 27 -3.85 -1.55 -7.39
N GLY A 28 -3.68 -0.40 -8.04
CA GLY A 28 -3.04 0.77 -7.46
C GLY A 28 -4.08 1.71 -6.88
N PHE A 29 -4.12 1.84 -5.56
CA PHE A 29 -5.07 2.69 -4.85
C PHE A 29 -4.40 3.93 -4.28
N ASP A 30 -4.96 5.10 -4.54
CA ASP A 30 -4.58 6.37 -3.92
C ASP A 30 -5.82 7.23 -3.68
N LEU A 31 -5.83 8.01 -2.60
CA LEU A 31 -6.92 8.93 -2.28
C LEU A 31 -6.96 10.14 -3.24
N SER A 32 -5.83 10.50 -3.85
CA SER A 32 -5.73 11.63 -4.76
C SER A 32 -6.32 11.31 -6.13
N ALA A 33 -7.48 11.87 -6.41
CA ALA A 33 -8.12 11.76 -7.73
C ALA A 33 -7.23 12.34 -8.86
N GLU A 34 -6.46 13.38 -8.58
CA GLU A 34 -5.53 13.99 -9.53
C GLU A 34 -4.41 13.00 -9.90
N LYS A 35 -3.76 12.36 -8.90
CA LYS A 35 -2.74 11.35 -9.16
C LYS A 35 -3.30 10.20 -9.99
N VAL A 36 -4.46 9.65 -9.59
CA VAL A 36 -5.09 8.54 -10.30
C VAL A 36 -5.43 8.93 -11.74
N ALA A 37 -5.96 10.15 -11.97
CA ALA A 37 -6.23 10.63 -13.31
C ALA A 37 -4.96 10.72 -14.18
N ASN A 38 -3.86 11.24 -13.62
CA ASN A 38 -2.56 11.30 -14.30
C ASN A 38 -2.04 9.89 -14.65
N PHE A 39 -2.08 8.97 -13.71
CA PHE A 39 -1.57 7.60 -13.93
C PHE A 39 -2.41 6.83 -14.95
N LYS A 40 -3.72 7.06 -15.03
CA LYS A 40 -4.59 6.47 -16.07
C LYS A 40 -4.21 6.89 -17.48
N VAL A 41 -3.62 8.07 -17.66
CA VAL A 41 -3.08 8.53 -18.94
C VAL A 41 -1.57 8.32 -19.05
N HIS A 42 -1.00 7.47 -18.21
CA HIS A 42 0.42 7.11 -18.18
C HIS A 42 1.35 8.30 -17.96
N LYS A 43 0.91 9.27 -17.16
CA LYS A 43 1.68 10.46 -16.80
C LYS A 43 2.05 10.41 -15.32
N ASP A 44 3.34 10.44 -15.04
CA ASP A 44 3.85 10.58 -13.66
C ASP A 44 4.54 11.95 -13.51
N PRO A 45 3.90 12.90 -12.78
CA PRO A 45 4.50 14.21 -12.53
C PRO A 45 5.77 14.16 -11.68
N THR A 46 6.01 13.07 -10.95
CA THR A 46 7.21 12.91 -10.10
C THR A 46 8.42 12.43 -10.90
N GLY A 47 8.21 11.87 -12.09
CA GLY A 47 9.27 11.36 -12.95
C GLY A 47 9.88 10.02 -12.51
N GLU A 48 9.29 9.33 -11.54
CA GLU A 48 9.76 8.02 -11.06
C GLU A 48 9.48 6.89 -12.06
N VAL A 49 8.41 7.02 -12.84
CA VAL A 49 7.98 6.03 -13.82
C VAL A 49 7.81 6.67 -15.18
N ASP A 50 8.50 6.14 -16.18
CA ASP A 50 8.38 6.60 -17.56
C ASP A 50 7.19 5.97 -18.30
N LEU A 51 6.87 6.54 -19.46
CA LEU A 51 5.76 6.09 -20.30
C LEU A 51 5.90 4.63 -20.74
N ASP A 52 7.11 4.18 -21.04
CA ASP A 52 7.33 2.81 -21.51
C ASP A 52 7.11 1.78 -20.41
N GLN A 53 7.43 2.13 -19.19
CA GLN A 53 7.13 1.29 -18.02
C GLN A 53 5.63 1.18 -17.75
N PHE A 54 4.90 2.30 -17.84
CA PHE A 54 3.43 2.28 -17.74
C PHE A 54 2.80 1.40 -18.83
N LYS A 55 3.24 1.52 -20.07
CA LYS A 55 2.74 0.71 -21.20
C LYS A 55 2.96 -0.79 -21.00
N LYS A 56 4.05 -1.18 -20.34
CA LYS A 56 4.33 -2.58 -20.01
C LYS A 56 3.47 -3.13 -18.87
N ALA A 57 2.98 -2.26 -17.99
CA ALA A 57 2.14 -2.62 -16.84
C ALA A 57 0.67 -2.80 -17.23
N GLN A 58 0.39 -3.68 -18.17
CA GLN A 58 -0.94 -3.88 -18.74
C GLN A 58 -1.95 -4.48 -17.75
N LEU A 59 -1.48 -5.07 -16.66
CA LEU A 59 -2.31 -5.68 -15.62
C LEU A 59 -2.51 -4.75 -14.42
N LEU A 60 -2.08 -3.48 -14.53
CA LEU A 60 -2.26 -2.46 -13.50
C LEU A 60 -3.57 -1.69 -13.73
N GLU A 61 -4.42 -1.68 -12.72
CA GLU A 61 -5.61 -0.83 -12.62
C GLU A 61 -5.41 0.19 -11.51
N VAL A 62 -5.45 1.50 -11.82
CA VAL A 62 -5.35 2.56 -10.82
C VAL A 62 -6.72 3.12 -10.46
N THR A 63 -6.98 3.34 -9.18
CA THR A 63 -8.30 3.69 -8.68
C THR A 63 -8.27 4.53 -7.40
N THR A 64 -9.33 5.29 -7.18
CA THR A 64 -9.67 5.90 -5.89
C THR A 64 -10.74 5.10 -5.12
N ASP A 65 -11.25 4.02 -5.70
CA ASP A 65 -12.29 3.19 -5.08
C ASP A 65 -11.66 2.14 -4.13
N PRO A 66 -11.82 2.29 -2.81
CA PRO A 66 -11.25 1.35 -1.85
C PRO A 66 -11.91 -0.03 -1.89
N SER A 67 -13.12 -0.16 -2.43
CA SER A 67 -13.84 -1.45 -2.49
C SER A 67 -13.10 -2.51 -3.30
N LEU A 68 -12.27 -2.07 -4.29
CA LEU A 68 -11.46 -2.96 -5.10
C LEU A 68 -10.38 -3.69 -4.29
N LEU A 69 -9.98 -3.15 -3.12
CA LEU A 69 -9.01 -3.80 -2.22
C LEU A 69 -9.48 -5.17 -1.74
N SER A 70 -10.80 -5.39 -1.67
CA SER A 70 -11.38 -6.70 -1.30
C SER A 70 -11.08 -7.82 -2.29
N GLN A 71 -10.61 -7.50 -3.49
CA GLN A 71 -10.22 -8.49 -4.51
C GLN A 71 -8.76 -8.94 -4.35
N ALA A 72 -7.95 -8.26 -3.54
CA ALA A 72 -6.54 -8.55 -3.41
C ALA A 72 -6.26 -9.72 -2.46
N ASP A 73 -5.26 -10.52 -2.83
CA ASP A 73 -4.68 -11.57 -1.97
C ASP A 73 -3.53 -11.01 -1.13
N PHE A 74 -2.81 -10.03 -1.67
CA PHE A 74 -1.77 -9.27 -0.99
C PHE A 74 -2.07 -7.78 -1.10
N ILE A 75 -2.00 -7.08 0.04
CA ILE A 75 -2.15 -5.61 0.10
C ILE A 75 -0.86 -5.04 0.66
N ILE A 76 -0.17 -4.23 -0.13
CA ILE A 76 1.07 -3.56 0.26
C ILE A 76 0.74 -2.10 0.56
N VAL A 77 0.96 -1.70 1.81
CA VAL A 77 0.75 -0.32 2.27
C VAL A 77 2.08 0.43 2.14
N ALA A 78 2.13 1.39 1.23
CA ALA A 78 3.31 2.18 0.88
C ALA A 78 3.06 3.69 1.09
N VAL A 79 2.36 4.04 2.16
CA VAL A 79 2.10 5.44 2.52
C VAL A 79 3.31 6.05 3.25
N PRO A 80 3.54 7.37 3.12
CA PRO A 80 4.63 8.02 3.83
C PRO A 80 4.40 8.02 5.34
N THR A 81 5.50 8.03 6.10
CA THR A 81 5.51 8.27 7.55
C THR A 81 6.30 9.56 7.81
N PRO A 82 5.68 10.73 7.64
CA PRO A 82 6.37 12.00 7.85
C PRO A 82 6.76 12.16 9.31
N VAL A 83 7.77 12.97 9.57
CA VAL A 83 8.19 13.37 10.91
C VAL A 83 7.90 14.85 11.12
N ASP A 84 7.51 15.21 12.34
CA ASP A 84 7.33 16.61 12.73
C ASP A 84 8.68 17.31 12.96
N ASN A 85 8.66 18.62 13.25
CA ASN A 85 9.85 19.41 13.53
C ASN A 85 10.64 18.92 14.78
N ALA A 86 10.03 18.09 15.63
CA ALA A 86 10.64 17.46 16.79
C ALA A 86 11.10 16.02 16.51
N HIS A 87 11.16 15.62 15.22
CA HIS A 87 11.52 14.27 14.77
C HIS A 87 10.58 13.16 15.30
N ARG A 88 9.34 13.49 15.62
CA ARG A 88 8.35 12.51 16.04
C ARG A 88 7.58 12.00 14.82
N PRO A 89 7.43 10.68 14.65
CA PRO A 89 6.69 10.12 13.53
C PRO A 89 5.20 10.52 13.58
N ASP A 90 4.65 10.93 12.44
CA ASP A 90 3.22 11.07 12.26
C ASP A 90 2.64 9.75 11.74
N PHE A 91 1.88 9.08 12.58
CA PHE A 91 1.22 7.80 12.24
C PHE A 91 -0.14 7.97 11.59
N TYR A 92 -0.63 9.19 11.41
CA TYR A 92 -1.94 9.42 10.82
C TYR A 92 -2.10 8.77 9.43
N PRO A 93 -1.15 8.87 8.48
CA PRO A 93 -1.27 8.20 7.20
C PRO A 93 -1.36 6.67 7.32
N LEU A 94 -0.62 6.07 8.25
CA LEU A 94 -0.67 4.63 8.52
C LEU A 94 -2.01 4.21 9.12
N ILE A 95 -2.53 4.95 10.07
CA ILE A 95 -3.82 4.67 10.70
C ILE A 95 -4.95 4.82 9.68
N ALA A 96 -4.93 5.90 8.88
CA ALA A 96 -5.94 6.14 7.85
C ALA A 96 -5.94 5.06 6.76
N SER A 97 -4.77 4.67 6.27
CA SER A 97 -4.64 3.59 5.27
C SER A 97 -5.03 2.23 5.85
N SER A 98 -4.63 1.93 7.09
CA SER A 98 -5.03 0.70 7.78
C SER A 98 -6.53 0.62 8.03
N THR A 99 -7.19 1.75 8.31
CA THR A 99 -8.65 1.85 8.41
C THR A 99 -9.32 1.51 7.07
N THR A 100 -8.84 2.10 5.99
CA THR A 100 -9.35 1.84 4.64
C THR A 100 -9.15 0.38 4.24
N VAL A 101 -7.97 -0.16 4.47
CA VAL A 101 -7.65 -1.58 4.22
C VAL A 101 -8.53 -2.49 5.07
N GLY A 102 -8.65 -2.23 6.37
CA GLY A 102 -9.45 -3.04 7.29
C GLY A 102 -10.92 -3.16 6.87
N LYS A 103 -11.54 -2.05 6.44
CA LYS A 103 -12.93 -2.04 5.95
C LYS A 103 -13.15 -2.90 4.71
N ASN A 104 -12.10 -3.15 3.92
CA ASN A 104 -12.15 -3.89 2.67
C ASN A 104 -11.36 -5.21 2.73
N LEU A 105 -10.91 -5.63 3.90
CA LEU A 105 -10.07 -6.80 4.08
C LEU A 105 -10.91 -8.08 3.98
N LYS A 106 -10.50 -9.01 3.13
CA LYS A 106 -11.08 -10.36 3.06
C LYS A 106 -10.25 -11.37 3.85
N ARG A 107 -10.87 -12.49 4.22
CA ARG A 107 -10.16 -13.62 4.85
C ARG A 107 -9.08 -14.16 3.92
N GLY A 108 -7.95 -14.52 4.49
CA GLY A 108 -6.80 -15.09 3.77
C GLY A 108 -5.86 -14.04 3.17
N THR A 109 -6.19 -12.74 3.22
CA THR A 109 -5.31 -11.68 2.71
C THR A 109 -4.08 -11.53 3.59
N THR A 110 -2.94 -11.24 2.95
CA THR A 110 -1.72 -10.79 3.62
C THR A 110 -1.52 -9.30 3.40
N VAL A 111 -1.42 -8.54 4.49
CA VAL A 111 -1.13 -7.09 4.46
C VAL A 111 0.35 -6.89 4.75
N VAL A 112 1.06 -6.17 3.89
CA VAL A 112 2.50 -5.87 4.02
C VAL A 112 2.67 -4.37 4.20
N TYR A 113 3.44 -3.96 5.20
CA TYR A 113 3.77 -2.56 5.44
C TYR A 113 5.19 -2.26 4.98
N GLU A 114 5.31 -1.37 3.98
CA GLU A 114 6.57 -0.86 3.42
C GLU A 114 7.03 0.45 4.08
N SER A 115 6.35 0.89 5.12
CA SER A 115 6.69 2.15 5.80
C SER A 115 7.87 1.96 6.76
N THR A 116 8.80 2.91 6.71
CA THR A 116 9.92 3.00 7.68
C THR A 116 9.42 3.49 9.03
N VAL A 117 9.05 2.56 9.90
CA VAL A 117 8.64 2.82 11.27
C VAL A 117 9.55 2.09 12.25
N TYR A 118 9.55 2.52 13.52
CA TYR A 118 10.32 1.82 14.55
C TYR A 118 9.80 0.37 14.75
N PRO A 119 10.65 -0.55 15.21
CA PRO A 119 10.23 -1.92 15.50
C PRO A 119 9.05 -1.98 16.46
N GLY A 120 8.01 -2.73 16.10
CA GLY A 120 6.79 -2.88 16.90
C GLY A 120 5.66 -1.91 16.54
N ALA A 121 5.93 -0.82 15.82
CA ALA A 121 4.89 0.17 15.48
C ALA A 121 3.74 -0.43 14.66
N THR A 122 4.02 -1.33 13.73
CA THR A 122 2.99 -1.99 12.94
C THR A 122 2.12 -2.89 13.79
N GLU A 123 2.72 -3.66 14.69
CA GLU A 123 2.01 -4.55 15.61
C GLU A 123 1.17 -3.75 16.61
N ASP A 124 1.71 -2.65 17.14
CA ASP A 124 1.05 -1.87 18.18
C ASP A 124 -0.04 -0.92 17.65
N ILE A 125 0.10 -0.45 16.40
CA ILE A 125 -0.78 0.57 15.82
C ILE A 125 -1.65 -0.01 14.71
N CYS A 126 -1.05 -0.67 13.70
CA CYS A 126 -1.76 -1.03 12.47
C CYS A 126 -2.62 -2.28 12.65
N ILE A 127 -2.12 -3.32 13.32
CA ILE A 127 -2.86 -4.58 13.49
C ILE A 127 -4.15 -4.38 14.30
N PRO A 128 -4.17 -3.65 15.43
CA PRO A 128 -5.43 -3.36 16.14
C PRO A 128 -6.46 -2.65 15.27
N VAL A 129 -6.03 -1.72 14.40
CA VAL A 129 -6.92 -1.03 13.45
C VAL A 129 -7.48 -2.01 12.42
N LEU A 130 -6.64 -2.87 11.83
CA LEU A 130 -7.09 -3.88 10.87
C LEU A 130 -8.12 -4.83 11.50
N GLU A 131 -7.88 -5.32 12.71
CA GLU A 131 -8.82 -6.21 13.42
C GLU A 131 -10.15 -5.51 13.72
N LYS A 132 -10.09 -4.27 14.22
CA LYS A 132 -11.27 -3.48 14.55
C LYS A 132 -12.16 -3.22 13.34
N GLU A 133 -11.55 -2.77 12.24
CA GLU A 133 -12.30 -2.35 11.06
C GLU A 133 -12.79 -3.54 10.21
N SER A 134 -12.07 -4.65 10.21
CA SER A 134 -12.44 -5.85 9.44
C SER A 134 -13.34 -6.82 10.22
N GLY A 135 -13.29 -6.81 11.55
CA GLY A 135 -13.87 -7.85 12.39
C GLY A 135 -13.14 -9.21 12.31
N LEU A 136 -11.99 -9.26 11.62
CA LEU A 136 -11.16 -10.44 11.44
C LEU A 136 -10.06 -10.50 12.50
N LYS A 137 -9.46 -11.69 12.69
CA LYS A 137 -8.39 -11.92 13.66
C LYS A 137 -7.06 -12.17 12.97
N TRP A 138 -6.06 -11.42 13.39
CA TRP A 138 -4.67 -11.60 12.95
C TRP A 138 -4.16 -13.01 13.24
N LYS A 139 -3.33 -13.55 12.36
CA LYS A 139 -2.78 -14.93 12.38
C LYS A 139 -3.81 -16.04 12.16
N LYS A 140 -5.11 -15.75 12.27
CA LYS A 140 -6.18 -16.72 12.04
C LYS A 140 -6.89 -16.47 10.72
N ASP A 141 -7.35 -15.23 10.51
CA ASP A 141 -8.17 -14.85 9.36
C ASP A 141 -7.40 -14.07 8.31
N PHE A 142 -6.32 -13.38 8.71
CA PHE A 142 -5.40 -12.66 7.84
C PHE A 142 -3.99 -12.65 8.39
N HIS A 143 -3.02 -12.27 7.55
CA HIS A 143 -1.61 -12.22 7.91
C HIS A 143 -1.06 -10.81 7.72
N VAL A 144 0.00 -10.48 8.45
CA VAL A 144 0.73 -9.21 8.32
C VAL A 144 2.21 -9.50 8.13
N GLY A 145 2.78 -8.96 7.07
CA GLY A 145 4.20 -8.96 6.77
C GLY A 145 4.81 -7.59 7.06
N LEU A 146 6.06 -7.60 7.53
CA LEU A 146 6.85 -6.41 7.78
C LEU A 146 8.07 -6.43 6.88
N TYR A 147 8.24 -5.39 6.08
CA TYR A 147 9.51 -5.17 5.41
C TYR A 147 10.44 -4.44 6.38
N ARG A 148 11.43 -5.16 6.92
CA ARG A 148 12.49 -4.56 7.75
C ARG A 148 13.69 -4.27 6.87
N CYS A 149 13.90 -3.00 6.50
CA CYS A 149 15.20 -2.56 6.07
C CYS A 149 16.16 -2.61 7.25
N TYR A 150 16.98 -3.65 7.31
CA TYR A 150 18.18 -3.61 8.16
C TYR A 150 19.19 -2.67 7.50
N PHE A 151 19.29 -1.44 7.97
CA PHE A 151 20.50 -0.67 7.76
C PHE A 151 21.60 -1.40 8.54
N LYS A 152 22.39 -2.21 7.84
CA LYS A 152 23.71 -2.56 8.36
C LYS A 152 24.47 -1.26 8.42
N ASN A 153 24.77 -0.81 9.63
CA ASN A 153 25.78 0.24 9.86
C ASN A 153 27.07 -0.22 9.16
N ILE A 154 27.44 0.51 8.11
CA ILE A 154 28.77 0.47 7.52
C ILE A 154 29.59 1.52 8.27
#